data_d41fdbfdc1a2de6ca2be9891e207962c
#
_entry.id   d41fdbfdc1a2de6ca2be9891e207962c
#
_cell.length_a   1.000
_cell.length_b   1.000
_cell.length_c   1.000
_cell.angle_alpha   90.00
_cell.angle_beta   90.00
_cell.angle_gamma   90.00
#
_symmetry.space_group_name_H-M   'P 1'
#
loop_
_entity.id
_entity.type
_entity.pdbx_description
1 polymer ?
#
loop_
_entity_poly.entity_id
_entity_poly.type
_entity_poly.pdbx_seq_one_letter_code
_entity_poly.pdbx_strand_id
1 'polypeptide(L)'
;MTATGAPPADRAAPPALRWGSDAIVAHLMEAGIEHVAFNPGASFRGIHDSLVHTPGAPAITLCMHEMVAVSIAQGYAKAAGRPMAALLHNVVGLQNASMAIYNAWCDRVPMLLIGGTGPKSKANRRPWIDWIHTASVQASIVRDFVKWDDEPHDMASVGESFARALTTTRSLPSGPVYLCYDVDLQEDALPAGYVHPSIGRYPVPSPPAPAPADVAWLEQRLRAARRPVILAGYVGEAPEQFAALVALAEALGAPVVDTGVRHAFPSGHPLSGAGVPGLLEEADVVLALDVEELQGPLGARLEETGEDALQLLNVTLAPLKLRAWAHDYQPLAPAERQVT
;
A
#
# COMPACT_ATOMS: atom_id res chain seq x y z
N MET A 1 -8.12 -21.43 -6.14
CA MET A 1 -9.11 -21.10 -7.19
C MET A 1 -9.05 -19.60 -7.39
N THR A 2 -8.46 -19.18 -8.48
CA THR A 2 -8.33 -17.76 -8.87
C THR A 2 -9.73 -17.22 -9.16
N ALA A 3 -10.21 -16.30 -8.34
CA ALA A 3 -11.39 -15.52 -8.64
C ALA A 3 -11.05 -14.59 -9.82
N THR A 4 -11.18 -15.11 -11.04
CA THR A 4 -11.27 -14.29 -12.25
C THR A 4 -12.67 -13.68 -12.23
N GLY A 5 -12.79 -12.54 -11.55
CA GLY A 5 -13.94 -11.67 -11.73
C GLY A 5 -13.99 -11.27 -13.21
N ALA A 6 -15.00 -11.78 -13.92
CA ALA A 6 -15.30 -11.34 -15.27
C ALA A 6 -15.45 -9.80 -15.26
N PRO A 7 -14.93 -9.07 -16.26
CA PRO A 7 -15.19 -7.65 -16.36
C PRO A 7 -16.72 -7.45 -16.47
N PRO A 8 -17.27 -6.44 -15.75
CA PRO A 8 -18.69 -6.16 -15.85
C PRO A 8 -19.03 -5.84 -17.32
N ALA A 9 -19.94 -6.59 -17.87
CA ALA A 9 -20.51 -6.35 -19.19
C ALA A 9 -21.21 -4.98 -19.16
N ASP A 10 -21.07 -4.26 -20.30
CA ASP A 10 -21.77 -3.01 -20.61
C ASP A 10 -21.29 -1.76 -19.88
N ARG A 11 -20.00 -1.41 -20.03
CA ARG A 11 -19.59 -0.02 -19.82
C ARG A 11 -19.89 0.77 -21.09
N ALA A 12 -20.83 1.73 -20.96
CA ALA A 12 -21.07 2.74 -21.99
C ALA A 12 -19.73 3.31 -22.52
N ALA A 13 -19.68 3.62 -23.82
CA ALA A 13 -18.47 4.25 -24.38
C ALA A 13 -18.04 5.46 -23.53
N PRO A 14 -16.77 5.61 -23.23
CA PRO A 14 -16.32 6.73 -22.39
C PRO A 14 -16.77 8.03 -23.03
N PRO A 15 -17.25 9.00 -22.24
CA PRO A 15 -17.65 10.31 -22.75
C PRO A 15 -16.47 10.95 -23.47
N ALA A 16 -16.76 11.82 -24.46
CA ALA A 16 -15.72 12.52 -25.19
C ALA A 16 -14.86 13.34 -24.22
N LEU A 17 -13.59 12.97 -24.07
CA LEU A 17 -12.65 13.65 -23.19
C LEU A 17 -12.34 15.04 -23.79
N ARG A 18 -12.45 16.09 -23.00
CA ARG A 18 -12.20 17.48 -23.39
C ARG A 18 -11.05 18.12 -22.65
N TRP A 19 -10.93 17.84 -21.36
CA TRP A 19 -10.01 18.46 -20.41
C TRP A 19 -9.00 17.42 -19.89
N GLY A 20 -7.86 17.89 -19.41
CA GLY A 20 -6.89 16.99 -18.79
C GLY A 20 -7.47 16.24 -17.59
N SER A 21 -8.34 16.87 -16.83
CA SER A 21 -9.06 16.22 -15.72
C SER A 21 -9.98 15.08 -16.15
N ASP A 22 -10.59 15.16 -17.35
CA ASP A 22 -11.40 14.06 -17.87
C ASP A 22 -10.54 12.82 -18.12
N ALA A 23 -9.33 13.01 -18.63
CA ALA A 23 -8.40 11.92 -18.85
C ALA A 23 -7.92 11.28 -17.51
N ILE A 24 -7.70 12.09 -16.48
CA ILE A 24 -7.36 11.59 -15.14
C ILE A 24 -8.51 10.76 -14.55
N VAL A 25 -9.75 11.24 -14.67
CA VAL A 25 -10.95 10.50 -14.21
C VAL A 25 -11.15 9.22 -15.02
N ALA A 26 -10.90 9.25 -16.33
CA ALA A 26 -10.95 8.05 -17.18
C ALA A 26 -9.94 6.98 -16.72
N HIS A 27 -8.73 7.37 -16.29
CA HIS A 27 -7.77 6.42 -15.70
C HIS A 27 -8.25 5.85 -14.36
N LEU A 28 -8.89 6.65 -13.49
CA LEU A 28 -9.52 6.12 -12.27
C LEU A 28 -10.58 5.07 -12.58
N MET A 29 -11.41 5.33 -13.59
CA MET A 29 -12.45 4.40 -14.03
C MET A 29 -11.85 3.11 -14.60
N GLU A 30 -10.84 3.21 -15.47
CA GLU A 30 -10.14 2.06 -16.04
C GLU A 30 -9.43 1.23 -14.97
N ALA A 31 -8.87 1.89 -13.94
CA ALA A 31 -8.24 1.25 -12.78
C ALA A 31 -9.23 0.49 -11.88
N GLY A 32 -10.54 0.64 -12.10
CA GLY A 32 -11.58 0.06 -11.26
C GLY A 32 -11.70 0.73 -9.89
N ILE A 33 -11.28 1.98 -9.76
CA ILE A 33 -11.52 2.78 -8.55
C ILE A 33 -13.00 3.11 -8.49
N GLU A 34 -13.67 2.68 -7.43
CA GLU A 34 -15.11 2.86 -7.27
C GLU A 34 -15.47 4.07 -6.43
N HIS A 35 -14.56 4.48 -5.54
CA HIS A 35 -14.80 5.57 -4.61
C HIS A 35 -13.60 6.51 -4.55
N VAL A 36 -13.89 7.80 -4.41
CA VAL A 36 -12.90 8.86 -4.18
C VAL A 36 -13.34 9.67 -2.96
N ALA A 37 -12.49 9.73 -1.93
CA ALA A 37 -12.74 10.52 -0.74
C ALA A 37 -11.96 11.84 -0.79
N PHE A 38 -12.59 12.96 -0.41
CA PHE A 38 -11.89 14.23 -0.32
C PHE A 38 -12.64 15.29 0.52
N ASN A 39 -11.86 16.24 1.04
CA ASN A 39 -12.33 17.54 1.46
C ASN A 39 -12.16 18.49 0.26
N PRO A 40 -13.21 19.20 -0.22
CA PRO A 40 -13.13 20.02 -1.43
C PRO A 40 -12.04 21.08 -1.37
N GLY A 41 -11.30 21.23 -2.48
CA GLY A 41 -10.21 22.17 -2.59
C GLY A 41 -9.98 22.65 -4.02
N ALA A 42 -9.58 23.91 -4.17
CA ALA A 42 -9.47 24.56 -5.48
C ALA A 42 -8.36 23.99 -6.39
N SER A 43 -7.37 23.29 -5.82
CA SER A 43 -6.26 22.76 -6.60
C SER A 43 -6.56 21.48 -7.39
N PHE A 44 -7.73 20.90 -7.16
CA PHE A 44 -8.22 19.75 -7.95
C PHE A 44 -9.68 19.96 -8.40
N ARG A 45 -10.10 21.22 -8.58
CA ARG A 45 -11.45 21.53 -9.03
C ARG A 45 -11.76 20.93 -10.40
N GLY A 46 -10.77 20.86 -11.31
CA GLY A 46 -10.93 20.20 -12.60
C GLY A 46 -11.28 18.72 -12.44
N ILE A 47 -10.53 17.98 -11.63
CA ILE A 47 -10.82 16.57 -11.33
C ILE A 47 -12.18 16.42 -10.64
N HIS A 48 -12.50 17.30 -9.68
CA HIS A 48 -13.81 17.30 -9.01
C HIS A 48 -14.95 17.50 -10.00
N ASP A 49 -14.82 18.47 -10.90
CA ASP A 49 -15.82 18.77 -11.92
C ASP A 49 -16.00 17.57 -12.87
N SER A 50 -14.91 16.97 -13.35
CA SER A 50 -14.96 15.77 -14.18
C SER A 50 -15.57 14.57 -13.45
N LEU A 51 -15.31 14.36 -12.14
CA LEU A 51 -15.96 13.31 -11.35
C LEU A 51 -17.48 13.49 -11.28
N VAL A 52 -17.96 14.75 -11.15
CA VAL A 52 -19.39 15.05 -11.07
C VAL A 52 -20.10 14.85 -12.43
N HIS A 53 -19.44 15.25 -13.53
CA HIS A 53 -20.06 15.28 -14.85
C HIS A 53 -19.85 14.02 -15.70
N THR A 54 -18.95 13.11 -15.30
CA THR A 54 -18.67 11.89 -16.06
C THR A 54 -19.60 10.75 -15.61
N PRO A 55 -20.47 10.24 -16.48
CA PRO A 55 -21.31 9.09 -16.15
C PRO A 55 -20.47 7.85 -15.79
N GLY A 56 -20.78 7.22 -14.67
CA GLY A 56 -20.05 6.06 -14.18
C GLY A 56 -18.69 6.36 -13.54
N ALA A 57 -18.37 7.63 -13.30
CA ALA A 57 -17.20 8.02 -12.53
C ALA A 57 -17.25 7.45 -11.09
N PRO A 58 -16.10 7.33 -10.41
CA PRO A 58 -16.05 6.95 -9.00
C PRO A 58 -17.00 7.77 -8.13
N ALA A 59 -17.68 7.10 -7.19
CA ALA A 59 -18.57 7.77 -6.25
C ALA A 59 -17.77 8.66 -5.28
N ILE A 60 -18.24 9.88 -5.10
CA ILE A 60 -17.61 10.86 -4.21
C ILE A 60 -18.02 10.59 -2.75
N THR A 61 -17.05 10.47 -1.87
CA THR A 61 -17.23 10.50 -0.40
C THR A 61 -16.73 11.85 0.11
N LEU A 62 -17.67 12.74 0.41
CA LEU A 62 -17.35 14.07 0.90
C LEU A 62 -16.90 14.01 2.36
N CYS A 63 -15.75 14.58 2.65
CA CYS A 63 -15.13 14.60 3.97
C CYS A 63 -14.94 16.05 4.46
N MET A 64 -14.92 16.22 5.77
CA MET A 64 -14.69 17.53 6.40
C MET A 64 -13.22 17.82 6.70
N HIS A 65 -12.34 16.84 6.44
CA HIS A 65 -10.90 16.96 6.70
C HIS A 65 -10.15 15.90 5.89
N GLU A 66 -8.95 16.23 5.41
CA GLU A 66 -8.14 15.34 4.55
C GLU A 66 -7.69 14.07 5.28
N MET A 67 -7.38 14.17 6.58
CA MET A 67 -7.07 12.99 7.39
C MET A 67 -8.22 11.99 7.40
N VAL A 68 -9.47 12.47 7.46
CA VAL A 68 -10.66 11.62 7.41
C VAL A 68 -10.78 10.95 6.05
N ALA A 69 -10.53 11.68 4.95
CA ALA A 69 -10.57 11.14 3.59
C ALA A 69 -9.56 9.98 3.42
N VAL A 70 -8.33 10.17 3.87
CA VAL A 70 -7.29 9.13 3.81
C VAL A 70 -7.62 7.95 4.71
N SER A 71 -8.14 8.19 5.92
CA SER A 71 -8.53 7.11 6.84
C SER A 71 -9.70 6.28 6.30
N ILE A 72 -10.66 6.91 5.62
CA ILE A 72 -11.75 6.19 4.93
C ILE A 72 -11.17 5.32 3.81
N ALA A 73 -10.26 5.87 2.99
CA ALA A 73 -9.63 5.13 1.91
C ALA A 73 -8.80 3.94 2.45
N GLN A 74 -8.12 4.11 3.59
CA GLN A 74 -7.41 3.02 4.28
C GLN A 74 -8.37 1.92 4.74
N GLY A 75 -9.45 2.28 5.43
CA GLY A 75 -10.46 1.32 5.89
C GLY A 75 -11.14 0.59 4.75
N TYR A 76 -11.50 1.31 3.67
CA TYR A 76 -12.07 0.70 2.47
C TYR A 76 -11.11 -0.32 1.83
N ALA A 77 -9.85 0.05 1.65
CA ALA A 77 -8.89 -0.85 1.03
C ALA A 77 -8.67 -2.13 1.85
N LYS A 78 -8.63 -2.03 3.18
CA LYS A 78 -8.54 -3.19 4.09
C LYS A 78 -9.77 -4.08 4.01
N ALA A 79 -10.97 -3.51 3.91
CA ALA A 79 -12.21 -4.26 3.88
C ALA A 79 -12.53 -4.84 2.49
N ALA A 80 -12.23 -4.11 1.42
CA ALA A 80 -12.58 -4.48 0.06
C ALA A 80 -11.47 -5.24 -0.68
N GLY A 81 -10.24 -5.27 -0.13
CA GLY A 81 -9.07 -5.91 -0.77
C GLY A 81 -8.60 -5.19 -2.05
N ARG A 82 -8.96 -3.91 -2.23
CA ARG A 82 -8.64 -3.12 -3.43
C ARG A 82 -8.48 -1.64 -3.08
N PRO A 83 -7.62 -0.90 -3.83
CA PRO A 83 -7.34 0.48 -3.50
C PRO A 83 -8.56 1.39 -3.70
N MET A 84 -8.63 2.43 -2.88
CA MET A 84 -9.47 3.62 -3.03
C MET A 84 -8.60 4.82 -3.31
N ALA A 85 -9.13 5.87 -3.95
CA ALA A 85 -8.43 7.13 -4.13
C ALA A 85 -8.83 8.17 -3.08
N ALA A 86 -7.89 9.04 -2.70
CA ALA A 86 -8.16 10.24 -1.91
C ALA A 86 -7.55 11.46 -2.60
N LEU A 87 -8.34 12.55 -2.74
CA LEU A 87 -7.86 13.82 -3.28
C LEU A 87 -7.46 14.76 -2.13
N LEU A 88 -6.31 15.40 -2.27
CA LEU A 88 -5.68 16.23 -1.24
C LEU A 88 -5.37 17.63 -1.78
N HIS A 89 -5.85 18.66 -1.06
CA HIS A 89 -5.69 20.04 -1.50
C HIS A 89 -4.29 20.58 -1.24
N ASN A 90 -3.51 20.79 -2.29
CA ASN A 90 -2.18 21.41 -2.24
C ASN A 90 -1.33 20.96 -1.04
N VAL A 91 -0.45 21.84 -0.59
CA VAL A 91 0.37 21.66 0.64
C VAL A 91 -0.51 21.47 1.87
N VAL A 92 -1.58 22.26 1.99
CA VAL A 92 -2.44 22.28 3.19
C VAL A 92 -3.08 20.92 3.44
N GLY A 93 -3.77 20.38 2.44
CA GLY A 93 -4.41 19.08 2.55
C GLY A 93 -3.45 17.93 2.71
N LEU A 94 -2.30 17.99 2.03
CA LEU A 94 -1.26 16.98 2.16
C LEU A 94 -0.66 16.96 3.58
N GLN A 95 -0.40 18.12 4.16
CA GLN A 95 0.06 18.22 5.55
C GLN A 95 -1.00 17.73 6.55
N ASN A 96 -2.27 18.12 6.36
CA ASN A 96 -3.38 17.65 7.19
C ASN A 96 -3.56 16.12 7.13
N ALA A 97 -3.23 15.50 6.00
CA ALA A 97 -3.35 14.05 5.81
C ALA A 97 -2.09 13.27 6.20
N SER A 98 -0.95 13.91 6.43
CA SER A 98 0.35 13.26 6.54
C SER A 98 0.36 12.11 7.55
N MET A 99 -0.24 12.28 8.72
CA MET A 99 -0.30 11.23 9.74
C MET A 99 -1.14 10.03 9.30
N ALA A 100 -2.26 10.26 8.61
CA ALA A 100 -3.09 9.18 8.08
C ALA A 100 -2.39 8.45 6.93
N ILE A 101 -1.62 9.15 6.09
CA ILE A 101 -0.77 8.55 5.06
C ILE A 101 0.32 7.68 5.69
N TYR A 102 0.95 8.17 6.76
CA TYR A 102 1.93 7.39 7.51
C TYR A 102 1.32 6.12 8.13
N ASN A 103 0.11 6.20 8.68
CA ASN A 103 -0.60 5.01 9.16
C ASN A 103 -0.87 4.01 8.03
N ALA A 104 -1.30 4.48 6.86
CA ALA A 104 -1.51 3.61 5.69
C ALA A 104 -0.20 2.98 5.19
N TRP A 105 0.91 3.71 5.28
CA TRP A 105 2.26 3.18 5.00
C TRP A 105 2.64 2.07 5.99
N CYS A 106 2.52 2.31 7.29
CA CYS A 106 2.78 1.30 8.32
C CYS A 106 1.89 0.07 8.17
N ASP A 107 0.64 0.27 7.76
CA ASP A 107 -0.32 -0.80 7.50
C ASP A 107 -0.14 -1.49 6.13
N ARG A 108 0.79 -1.03 5.29
CA ARG A 108 1.02 -1.53 3.93
C ARG A 108 -0.26 -1.54 3.09
N VAL A 109 -1.11 -0.51 3.22
CA VAL A 109 -2.40 -0.43 2.55
C VAL A 109 -2.25 0.20 1.16
N PRO A 110 -2.71 -0.46 0.08
CA PRO A 110 -2.68 0.10 -1.25
C PRO A 110 -3.65 1.28 -1.37
N MET A 111 -3.15 2.44 -1.84
CA MET A 111 -3.94 3.66 -1.93
C MET A 111 -3.39 4.60 -3.00
N LEU A 112 -4.28 5.22 -3.77
CA LEU A 112 -3.95 6.30 -4.70
C LEU A 112 -4.24 7.65 -4.04
N LEU A 113 -3.19 8.34 -3.62
CA LEU A 113 -3.28 9.70 -3.12
C LEU A 113 -3.05 10.65 -4.30
N ILE A 114 -3.99 11.54 -4.56
CA ILE A 114 -3.95 12.47 -5.66
C ILE A 114 -3.97 13.90 -5.10
N GLY A 115 -2.87 14.61 -5.28
CA GLY A 115 -2.76 16.01 -4.93
C GLY A 115 -2.97 16.92 -6.13
N GLY A 116 -3.37 18.14 -5.85
CA GLY A 116 -3.28 19.23 -6.80
C GLY A 116 -2.21 20.22 -6.40
N THR A 117 -1.67 20.96 -7.34
CA THR A 117 -0.79 22.09 -7.06
C THR A 117 -1.24 23.31 -7.86
N GLY A 118 -0.91 24.50 -7.41
CA GLY A 118 -1.20 25.73 -8.14
C GLY A 118 -0.44 25.77 -9.46
N PRO A 119 -0.83 26.65 -10.42
CA PRO A 119 -0.16 26.75 -11.69
C PRO A 119 1.33 27.03 -11.51
N LYS A 120 2.19 26.15 -12.02
CA LYS A 120 3.64 26.34 -12.05
C LYS A 120 4.07 27.22 -13.22
N SER A 121 3.28 27.28 -14.27
CA SER A 121 3.48 28.19 -15.39
C SER A 121 3.46 29.63 -14.94
N LYS A 122 4.51 30.38 -15.29
CA LYS A 122 4.60 31.82 -14.94
C LYS A 122 3.42 32.64 -15.48
N ALA A 123 2.85 32.26 -16.61
CA ALA A 123 1.74 32.95 -17.23
C ALA A 123 0.46 32.85 -16.41
N ASN A 124 0.26 31.74 -15.71
CA ASN A 124 -0.99 31.41 -15.02
C ASN A 124 -0.88 31.51 -13.49
N ARG A 125 0.32 31.78 -12.96
CA ARG A 125 0.54 31.91 -11.52
C ARG A 125 -0.37 32.97 -10.89
N ARG A 126 -0.88 32.62 -9.72
CA ARG A 126 -1.72 33.48 -8.88
C ARG A 126 -0.95 33.84 -7.60
N PRO A 127 0.02 34.80 -7.65
CA PRO A 127 0.95 35.05 -6.55
C PRO A 127 0.28 35.38 -5.21
N TRP A 128 -0.92 36.01 -5.25
CA TRP A 128 -1.68 36.38 -4.06
C TRP A 128 -2.21 35.19 -3.25
N ILE A 129 -2.24 33.97 -3.83
CA ILE A 129 -2.71 32.77 -3.17
C ILE A 129 -1.73 31.60 -3.26
N ASP A 130 -1.02 31.46 -4.38
CA ASP A 130 -0.14 30.30 -4.60
C ASP A 130 1.03 30.25 -3.62
N TRP A 131 1.52 31.41 -3.14
CA TRP A 131 2.64 31.47 -2.18
C TRP A 131 2.33 30.80 -0.83
N ILE A 132 1.05 30.68 -0.44
CA ILE A 132 0.64 30.02 0.81
C ILE A 132 0.13 28.58 0.59
N HIS A 133 -0.02 28.14 -0.66
CA HIS A 133 -0.62 26.84 -0.97
C HIS A 133 0.34 25.91 -1.72
N THR A 134 1.38 26.41 -2.38
CA THR A 134 2.18 25.67 -3.33
C THR A 134 3.62 25.50 -2.85
N ALA A 135 4.12 24.28 -2.81
CA ALA A 135 5.53 23.99 -2.61
C ALA A 135 6.21 23.68 -3.95
N SER A 136 7.51 23.94 -4.04
CA SER A 136 8.30 23.62 -5.25
C SER A 136 8.30 22.13 -5.56
N VAL A 137 8.40 21.30 -4.52
CA VAL A 137 8.32 19.83 -4.59
C VAL A 137 7.34 19.37 -3.52
N GLN A 138 6.06 19.34 -3.85
CA GLN A 138 5.01 19.07 -2.88
C GLN A 138 5.10 17.67 -2.29
N ALA A 139 5.44 16.69 -3.12
CA ALA A 139 5.58 15.30 -2.71
C ALA A 139 6.64 15.06 -1.62
N SER A 140 7.61 15.99 -1.45
CA SER A 140 8.64 15.89 -0.40
C SER A 140 8.07 15.83 1.01
N ILE A 141 6.82 16.29 1.21
CA ILE A 141 6.13 16.23 2.50
C ILE A 141 5.87 14.78 2.94
N VAL A 142 5.63 13.88 2.00
CA VAL A 142 5.22 12.47 2.26
C VAL A 142 6.16 11.45 1.62
N ARG A 143 7.19 11.88 0.90
CA ARG A 143 8.09 11.02 0.12
C ARG A 143 8.69 9.85 0.90
N ASP A 144 8.97 10.05 2.18
CA ASP A 144 9.60 9.03 3.02
C ASP A 144 8.62 7.93 3.47
N PHE A 145 7.31 8.16 3.34
CA PHE A 145 6.26 7.21 3.74
C PHE A 145 5.17 7.01 2.67
N VAL A 146 5.57 7.08 1.40
CA VAL A 146 4.82 6.55 0.25
C VAL A 146 5.76 5.66 -0.57
N LYS A 147 5.23 4.67 -1.28
CA LYS A 147 6.06 3.79 -2.11
C LYS A 147 6.68 4.51 -3.29
N TRP A 148 5.98 5.50 -3.83
CA TRP A 148 6.39 6.28 -4.98
C TRP A 148 5.57 7.56 -5.09
N ASP A 149 6.17 8.60 -5.63
CA ASP A 149 5.52 9.86 -5.92
C ASP A 149 5.91 10.35 -7.32
N ASP A 150 5.00 11.08 -7.98
CA ASP A 150 5.26 11.72 -9.24
C ASP A 150 4.39 12.96 -9.46
N GLU A 151 4.88 13.84 -10.32
CA GLU A 151 4.21 15.04 -10.78
C GLU A 151 4.40 15.14 -12.30
N PRO A 152 3.52 14.53 -13.12
CA PRO A 152 3.64 14.57 -14.56
C PRO A 152 3.46 16.00 -15.08
N HIS A 153 4.32 16.39 -16.04
CA HIS A 153 4.39 17.75 -16.53
C HIS A 153 3.50 18.01 -17.76
N ASP A 154 3.03 16.97 -18.43
CA ASP A 154 2.20 17.06 -19.62
C ASP A 154 1.21 15.88 -19.72
N MET A 155 0.23 16.02 -20.60
CA MET A 155 -0.78 14.98 -20.81
C MET A 155 -0.24 13.68 -21.43
N ALA A 156 0.92 13.72 -22.08
CA ALA A 156 1.53 12.52 -22.66
C ALA A 156 2.10 11.61 -21.56
N SER A 157 2.58 12.19 -20.46
CA SER A 157 3.15 11.46 -19.32
C SER A 157 2.11 11.00 -18.28
N VAL A 158 0.91 11.60 -18.25
CA VAL A 158 -0.13 11.28 -17.23
C VAL A 158 -0.48 9.79 -17.22
N GLY A 159 -0.69 9.18 -18.40
CA GLY A 159 -1.09 7.78 -18.48
C GLY A 159 -0.05 6.81 -17.95
N GLU A 160 1.23 7.02 -18.29
CA GLU A 160 2.34 6.20 -17.77
C GLU A 160 2.53 6.41 -16.26
N SER A 161 2.49 7.66 -15.81
CA SER A 161 2.59 8.01 -14.39
C SER A 161 1.47 7.33 -13.58
N PHE A 162 0.23 7.41 -14.06
CA PHE A 162 -0.91 6.76 -13.40
C PHE A 162 -0.77 5.23 -13.38
N ALA A 163 -0.38 4.62 -14.50
CA ALA A 163 -0.16 3.17 -14.58
C ALA A 163 0.94 2.71 -13.62
N ARG A 164 2.04 3.46 -13.53
CA ARG A 164 3.14 3.20 -12.58
C ARG A 164 2.66 3.31 -11.14
N ALA A 165 1.89 4.35 -10.80
CA ALA A 165 1.31 4.53 -9.48
C ALA A 165 0.40 3.34 -9.10
N LEU A 166 -0.51 2.94 -10.01
CA LEU A 166 -1.42 1.83 -9.78
C LEU A 166 -0.68 0.49 -9.60
N THR A 167 0.32 0.23 -10.44
CA THR A 167 1.14 -0.98 -10.35
C THR A 167 1.94 -0.98 -9.04
N THR A 168 2.56 0.15 -8.70
CA THR A 168 3.40 0.28 -7.49
C THR A 168 2.58 0.13 -6.22
N THR A 169 1.41 0.76 -6.11
CA THR A 169 0.57 0.67 -4.90
C THR A 169 0.08 -0.75 -4.65
N ARG A 170 -0.17 -1.53 -5.71
CA ARG A 170 -0.67 -2.91 -5.66
C ARG A 170 0.41 -3.98 -5.60
N SER A 171 1.65 -3.67 -5.97
CA SER A 171 2.78 -4.61 -5.86
C SER A 171 3.13 -4.86 -4.40
N LEU A 172 3.37 -6.12 -4.05
CA LEU A 172 3.72 -6.50 -2.68
C LEU A 172 5.19 -6.15 -2.33
N PRO A 173 5.46 -5.73 -1.10
CA PRO A 173 4.48 -5.28 -0.11
C PRO A 173 3.75 -4.03 -0.62
N SER A 174 2.42 -4.03 -0.49
CA SER A 174 1.60 -2.91 -0.95
C SER A 174 1.80 -1.65 -0.10
N GLY A 175 1.27 -0.51 -0.54
CA GLY A 175 1.38 0.73 0.21
C GLY A 175 0.91 1.95 -0.58
N PRO A 176 0.75 3.10 0.06
CA PRO A 176 0.26 4.33 -0.58
C PRO A 176 1.26 4.85 -1.64
N VAL A 177 0.73 5.50 -2.66
CA VAL A 177 1.48 6.27 -3.67
C VAL A 177 0.88 7.67 -3.78
N TYR A 178 1.66 8.66 -4.19
CA TYR A 178 1.20 10.04 -4.33
C TYR A 178 1.43 10.56 -5.74
N LEU A 179 0.37 11.04 -6.40
CA LEU A 179 0.42 11.75 -7.68
C LEU A 179 0.01 13.20 -7.46
N CYS A 180 0.75 14.14 -8.01
CA CYS A 180 0.44 15.56 -7.94
C CYS A 180 0.16 16.10 -9.35
N TYR A 181 -0.99 16.73 -9.55
CA TYR A 181 -1.36 17.31 -10.83
C TYR A 181 -1.42 18.84 -10.75
N ASP A 182 -0.67 19.51 -11.62
CA ASP A 182 -0.77 20.94 -11.79
C ASP A 182 -2.19 21.34 -12.24
N VAL A 183 -2.68 22.49 -11.76
CA VAL A 183 -4.00 23.01 -12.14
C VAL A 183 -4.10 23.24 -13.64
N ASP A 184 -3.05 23.75 -14.30
CA ASP A 184 -3.06 23.94 -15.75
C ASP A 184 -3.27 22.60 -16.47
N LEU A 185 -2.57 21.55 -16.05
CA LEU A 185 -2.70 20.22 -16.63
C LEU A 185 -4.13 19.65 -16.48
N GLN A 186 -4.83 19.98 -15.41
CA GLN A 186 -6.19 19.54 -15.16
C GLN A 186 -7.22 20.33 -16.00
N GLU A 187 -7.03 21.68 -16.10
CA GLU A 187 -8.02 22.62 -16.61
C GLU A 187 -7.80 22.99 -18.08
N ASP A 188 -6.64 22.70 -18.65
CA ASP A 188 -6.40 22.92 -20.07
C ASP A 188 -7.13 21.89 -20.94
N ALA A 189 -7.54 22.35 -22.12
CA ALA A 189 -8.11 21.47 -23.13
C ALA A 189 -7.06 20.41 -23.57
N LEU A 190 -7.50 19.19 -23.76
CA LEU A 190 -6.65 18.14 -24.29
C LEU A 190 -6.06 18.54 -25.67
N PRO A 191 -4.80 18.20 -25.93
CA PRO A 191 -4.16 18.46 -27.23
C PRO A 191 -4.97 17.89 -28.38
N ALA A 192 -4.96 18.58 -29.52
CA ALA A 192 -5.59 18.07 -30.75
C ALA A 192 -5.02 16.68 -31.09
N GLY A 193 -5.91 15.72 -31.32
CA GLY A 193 -5.51 14.34 -31.61
C GLY A 193 -5.08 13.52 -30.40
N TYR A 194 -5.35 13.98 -29.19
CA TYR A 194 -5.08 13.20 -27.97
C TYR A 194 -5.74 11.82 -28.06
N VAL A 195 -4.95 10.79 -27.84
CA VAL A 195 -5.40 9.41 -27.71
C VAL A 195 -5.20 8.98 -26.26
N HIS A 196 -6.29 8.65 -25.59
CA HIS A 196 -6.23 8.19 -24.19
C HIS A 196 -5.46 6.87 -24.11
N PRO A 197 -4.29 6.84 -23.41
CA PRO A 197 -3.52 5.62 -23.30
C PRO A 197 -4.18 4.65 -22.32
N SER A 198 -4.36 3.39 -22.73
CA SER A 198 -4.87 2.36 -21.82
C SER A 198 -3.83 1.95 -20.79
N ILE A 199 -4.20 2.02 -19.51
CA ILE A 199 -3.38 1.55 -18.38
C ILE A 199 -3.45 0.04 -18.19
N GLY A 200 -4.45 -0.65 -18.77
CA GLY A 200 -4.59 -2.11 -18.73
C GLY A 200 -3.43 -2.87 -19.37
N ARG A 201 -2.56 -2.17 -20.12
CA ARG A 201 -1.33 -2.72 -20.71
C ARG A 201 -0.19 -2.91 -19.68
N TYR A 202 -0.34 -2.42 -18.45
CA TYR A 202 0.67 -2.46 -17.40
C TYR A 202 0.17 -3.33 -16.23
N PRO A 203 0.34 -4.67 -16.33
CA PRO A 203 -0.13 -5.57 -15.28
C PRO A 203 0.65 -5.40 -13.98
N VAL A 204 -0.03 -5.62 -12.87
CA VAL A 204 0.64 -5.75 -11.56
C VAL A 204 1.48 -7.02 -11.58
N PRO A 205 2.76 -6.97 -11.16
CA PRO A 205 3.59 -8.17 -11.05
C PRO A 205 2.94 -9.22 -10.13
N SER A 206 3.09 -10.49 -10.50
CA SER A 206 2.70 -11.58 -9.61
C SER A 206 3.51 -11.52 -8.31
N PRO A 207 2.92 -11.91 -7.17
CA PRO A 207 3.68 -12.06 -5.93
C PRO A 207 4.89 -12.98 -6.13
N PRO A 208 6.03 -12.71 -5.46
CA PRO A 208 7.14 -13.67 -5.46
C PRO A 208 6.69 -14.97 -4.80
N ALA A 209 7.32 -16.07 -5.19
CA ALA A 209 7.13 -17.36 -4.55
C ALA A 209 8.50 -17.88 -4.11
N PRO A 210 8.61 -18.53 -2.94
CA PRO A 210 9.88 -19.04 -2.46
C PRO A 210 10.43 -20.11 -3.40
N ALA A 211 11.76 -20.15 -3.56
CA ALA A 211 12.40 -21.20 -4.33
C ALA A 211 12.14 -22.59 -3.71
N PRO A 212 11.95 -23.66 -4.51
CA PRO A 212 11.73 -25.00 -3.96
C PRO A 212 12.79 -25.47 -2.95
N ALA A 213 14.04 -25.03 -3.14
CA ALA A 213 15.12 -25.33 -2.21
C ALA A 213 14.96 -24.63 -0.85
N ASP A 214 14.36 -23.44 -0.82
CA ASP A 214 14.09 -22.72 0.42
C ASP A 214 12.91 -23.35 1.17
N VAL A 215 11.88 -23.78 0.44
CA VAL A 215 10.76 -24.53 1.04
C VAL A 215 11.25 -25.82 1.68
N ALA A 216 12.09 -26.59 0.98
CA ALA A 216 12.67 -27.83 1.50
C ALA A 216 13.55 -27.59 2.73
N TRP A 217 14.32 -26.50 2.72
CA TRP A 217 15.13 -26.08 3.85
C TRP A 217 14.27 -25.70 5.08
N LEU A 218 13.21 -24.90 4.89
CA LEU A 218 12.27 -24.55 5.96
C LEU A 218 11.61 -25.81 6.55
N GLU A 219 11.13 -26.71 5.69
CA GLU A 219 10.52 -27.97 6.10
C GLU A 219 11.47 -28.81 6.96
N GLN A 220 12.72 -28.97 6.54
CA GLN A 220 13.73 -29.73 7.29
C GLN A 220 13.94 -29.14 8.68
N ARG A 221 14.05 -27.80 8.79
CA ARG A 221 14.27 -27.11 10.07
C ARG A 221 13.08 -27.23 11.00
N LEU A 222 11.87 -27.01 10.47
CA LEU A 222 10.64 -27.10 11.25
C LEU A 222 10.37 -28.52 11.74
N ARG A 223 10.66 -29.55 10.94
CA ARG A 223 10.53 -30.95 11.38
C ARG A 223 11.53 -31.34 12.46
N ALA A 224 12.69 -30.71 12.52
CA ALA A 224 13.71 -30.97 13.52
C ALA A 224 13.48 -30.18 14.84
N ALA A 225 12.64 -29.16 14.80
CA ALA A 225 12.34 -28.30 15.95
C ALA A 225 11.66 -29.08 17.09
N ARG A 226 12.05 -28.78 18.32
CA ARG A 226 11.45 -29.34 19.53
C ARG A 226 10.41 -28.45 20.14
N ARG A 227 10.59 -27.12 20.00
CA ARG A 227 9.69 -26.07 20.51
C ARG A 227 9.53 -24.97 19.48
N PRO A 228 8.92 -25.30 18.29
CA PRO A 228 8.69 -24.31 17.25
C PRO A 228 7.64 -23.29 17.69
N VAL A 229 7.87 -22.03 17.33
CA VAL A 229 6.88 -20.95 17.49
C VAL A 229 6.74 -20.23 16.16
N ILE A 230 5.50 -19.88 15.78
CA ILE A 230 5.23 -19.04 14.63
C ILE A 230 5.00 -17.61 15.10
N LEU A 231 5.75 -16.66 14.56
CA LEU A 231 5.55 -15.23 14.76
C LEU A 231 4.90 -14.66 13.50
N ALA A 232 3.63 -14.25 13.60
CA ALA A 232 2.81 -13.82 12.47
C ALA A 232 2.73 -12.29 12.39
N GLY A 233 3.22 -11.73 11.30
CA GLY A 233 3.18 -10.30 10.96
C GLY A 233 2.11 -9.97 9.92
N TYR A 234 2.53 -9.49 8.73
CA TYR A 234 1.62 -9.10 7.64
C TYR A 234 1.13 -10.29 6.82
N VAL A 235 0.51 -11.25 7.48
CA VAL A 235 -0.07 -12.47 6.88
C VAL A 235 -1.55 -12.61 7.25
N GLY A 236 -2.27 -13.48 6.57
CA GLY A 236 -3.67 -13.78 6.89
C GLY A 236 -4.67 -12.74 6.36
N GLU A 237 -4.28 -11.89 5.43
CA GLU A 237 -5.15 -10.85 4.85
C GLU A 237 -6.32 -11.48 4.05
N ALA A 238 -6.05 -12.56 3.30
CA ALA A 238 -7.09 -13.30 2.59
C ALA A 238 -7.57 -14.51 3.41
N PRO A 239 -8.84 -14.91 3.31
CA PRO A 239 -9.39 -16.08 4.03
C PRO A 239 -8.57 -17.36 3.83
N GLU A 240 -8.02 -17.56 2.63
CA GLU A 240 -7.19 -18.71 2.30
C GLU A 240 -5.84 -18.68 3.03
N GLN A 241 -5.24 -17.52 3.18
CA GLN A 241 -3.99 -17.33 3.93
C GLN A 241 -4.21 -17.57 5.41
N PHE A 242 -5.31 -17.04 5.95
CA PHE A 242 -5.72 -17.27 7.34
C PHE A 242 -5.90 -18.77 7.63
N ALA A 243 -6.65 -19.49 6.78
CA ALA A 243 -6.85 -20.92 6.91
C ALA A 243 -5.53 -21.72 6.78
N ALA A 244 -4.65 -21.32 5.87
CA ALA A 244 -3.35 -21.95 5.68
C ALA A 244 -2.45 -21.80 6.92
N LEU A 245 -2.46 -20.64 7.58
CA LEU A 245 -1.71 -20.42 8.82
C LEU A 245 -2.22 -21.31 9.95
N VAL A 246 -3.53 -21.43 10.10
CA VAL A 246 -4.13 -22.36 11.10
C VAL A 246 -3.69 -23.78 10.82
N ALA A 247 -3.82 -24.26 9.57
CA ALA A 247 -3.41 -25.61 9.19
C ALA A 247 -1.90 -25.86 9.41
N LEU A 248 -1.06 -24.87 9.15
CA LEU A 248 0.39 -24.96 9.41
C LEU A 248 0.69 -25.09 10.91
N ALA A 249 0.03 -24.25 11.73
CA ALA A 249 0.19 -24.27 13.18
C ALA A 249 -0.21 -25.64 13.76
N GLU A 250 -1.36 -26.17 13.32
CA GLU A 250 -1.85 -27.50 13.73
C GLU A 250 -0.91 -28.64 13.30
N ALA A 251 -0.42 -28.59 12.05
CA ALA A 251 0.50 -29.63 11.52
C ALA A 251 1.83 -29.67 12.26
N LEU A 252 2.32 -28.51 12.76
CA LEU A 252 3.56 -28.39 13.52
C LEU A 252 3.35 -28.54 15.02
N GLY A 253 2.10 -28.42 15.52
CA GLY A 253 1.82 -28.25 16.96
C GLY A 253 2.46 -26.96 17.52
N ALA A 254 2.65 -25.96 16.68
CA ALA A 254 3.39 -24.74 17.00
C ALA A 254 2.44 -23.62 17.46
N PRO A 255 2.64 -23.03 18.65
CA PRO A 255 1.93 -21.82 19.04
C PRO A 255 2.17 -20.67 18.07
N VAL A 256 1.14 -19.84 17.85
CA VAL A 256 1.21 -18.65 17.01
C VAL A 256 1.13 -17.40 17.85
N VAL A 257 2.18 -16.59 17.81
CA VAL A 257 2.22 -15.25 18.38
C VAL A 257 1.89 -14.26 17.26
N ASP A 258 0.71 -13.68 17.33
CA ASP A 258 0.26 -12.64 16.40
C ASP A 258 0.82 -11.29 16.85
N THR A 259 1.52 -10.57 15.99
CA THR A 259 2.10 -9.25 16.28
C THR A 259 1.05 -8.14 16.38
N GLY A 260 -0.20 -8.42 16.03
CA GLY A 260 -1.32 -7.48 16.10
C GLY A 260 -1.42 -6.52 14.91
N VAL A 261 -0.52 -6.57 13.94
CA VAL A 261 -0.61 -5.75 12.70
C VAL A 261 -1.71 -6.22 11.75
N ARG A 262 -2.03 -7.52 11.83
CA ARG A 262 -3.18 -8.16 11.21
C ARG A 262 -3.82 -9.07 12.26
N HIS A 263 -5.07 -9.44 12.11
CA HIS A 263 -5.65 -10.52 12.91
C HIS A 263 -5.41 -11.84 12.18
N ALA A 264 -4.15 -12.27 12.19
CA ALA A 264 -3.66 -13.37 11.39
C ALA A 264 -4.07 -14.75 11.91
N PHE A 265 -4.40 -14.86 13.21
CA PHE A 265 -4.69 -16.13 13.86
C PHE A 265 -5.89 -16.02 14.83
N PRO A 266 -6.75 -17.05 14.94
CA PRO A 266 -7.90 -16.99 15.85
C PRO A 266 -7.47 -16.94 17.30
N SER A 267 -7.85 -15.92 18.05
CA SER A 267 -7.48 -15.74 19.47
C SER A 267 -8.03 -16.82 20.39
N GLY A 268 -9.13 -17.49 20.01
CA GLY A 268 -9.72 -18.60 20.74
C GLY A 268 -9.16 -20.00 20.39
N HIS A 269 -8.18 -20.07 19.48
CA HIS A 269 -7.59 -21.34 19.08
C HIS A 269 -6.65 -21.89 20.18
N PRO A 270 -6.59 -23.22 20.44
CA PRO A 270 -5.68 -23.79 21.45
C PRO A 270 -4.20 -23.47 21.26
N LEU A 271 -3.76 -23.22 20.02
CA LEU A 271 -2.40 -22.82 19.68
C LEU A 271 -2.23 -21.28 19.62
N SER A 272 -3.20 -20.49 20.08
CA SER A 272 -3.01 -19.05 20.19
C SER A 272 -1.99 -18.75 21.30
N GLY A 273 -0.88 -18.12 20.94
CA GLY A 273 0.16 -17.66 21.85
C GLY A 273 -0.13 -16.30 22.49
N ALA A 274 -1.31 -15.72 22.23
CA ALA A 274 -1.67 -14.41 22.77
C ALA A 274 -1.69 -14.42 24.29
N GLY A 275 -0.84 -13.59 24.92
CA GLY A 275 -0.75 -13.46 26.37
C GLY A 275 -0.10 -14.66 27.09
N VAL A 276 0.51 -15.60 26.38
CA VAL A 276 1.26 -16.72 26.98
C VAL A 276 2.72 -16.29 27.15
N PRO A 277 3.20 -16.12 28.38
CA PRO A 277 4.58 -15.72 28.63
C PRO A 277 5.55 -16.86 28.34
N GLY A 278 6.78 -16.53 27.98
CA GLY A 278 7.88 -17.50 27.81
C GLY A 278 7.93 -18.24 26.47
N LEU A 279 6.92 -18.10 25.60
CA LEU A 279 6.88 -18.85 24.34
C LEU A 279 8.07 -18.55 23.42
N LEU A 280 8.42 -17.29 23.24
CA LEU A 280 9.54 -16.89 22.39
C LEU A 280 10.87 -17.09 23.08
N GLU A 281 10.93 -16.95 24.41
CA GLU A 281 12.11 -17.15 25.22
C GLU A 281 12.53 -18.62 25.26
N GLU A 282 11.57 -19.54 25.18
CA GLU A 282 11.83 -20.98 25.25
C GLU A 282 11.92 -21.65 23.85
N ALA A 283 11.57 -20.93 22.78
CA ALA A 283 11.60 -21.48 21.43
C ALA A 283 13.02 -21.88 21.01
N ASP A 284 13.18 -23.02 20.36
CA ASP A 284 14.40 -23.39 19.66
C ASP A 284 14.38 -22.95 18.18
N VAL A 285 13.18 -22.85 17.61
CA VAL A 285 12.95 -22.37 16.25
C VAL A 285 11.81 -21.36 16.24
N VAL A 286 12.02 -20.19 15.64
CA VAL A 286 10.97 -19.22 15.35
C VAL A 286 10.80 -19.09 13.84
N LEU A 287 9.61 -19.41 13.36
CA LEU A 287 9.18 -19.11 11.99
C LEU A 287 8.53 -17.72 11.97
N ALA A 288 9.27 -16.72 11.51
CA ALA A 288 8.75 -15.36 11.33
C ALA A 288 8.14 -15.21 9.93
N LEU A 289 6.86 -14.89 9.88
CA LEU A 289 6.10 -14.73 8.65
C LEU A 289 5.76 -13.25 8.42
N ASP A 290 6.53 -12.61 7.57
CA ASP A 290 6.43 -11.20 7.18
C ASP A 290 6.32 -10.24 8.39
N VAL A 291 7.22 -10.41 9.34
CA VAL A 291 7.32 -9.59 10.55
C VAL A 291 8.20 -8.37 10.27
N GLU A 292 7.64 -7.17 10.47
CA GLU A 292 8.34 -5.91 10.19
C GLU A 292 9.50 -5.67 11.16
N GLU A 293 9.30 -5.97 12.44
CA GLU A 293 10.24 -5.70 13.50
C GLU A 293 10.41 -6.96 14.36
N LEU A 294 11.62 -7.48 14.41
CA LEU A 294 11.97 -8.72 15.10
C LEU A 294 12.74 -8.50 16.41
N GLN A 295 13.34 -7.30 16.58
CA GLN A 295 14.16 -7.01 17.74
C GLN A 295 13.31 -6.92 19.04
N GLY A 296 12.12 -6.32 18.95
CA GLY A 296 11.20 -6.21 20.08
C GLY A 296 10.80 -7.57 20.64
N PRO A 297 10.20 -8.45 19.82
CA PRO A 297 9.73 -9.75 20.29
C PRO A 297 10.85 -10.76 20.60
N LEU A 298 12.00 -10.70 19.92
CA LEU A 298 13.08 -11.67 20.08
C LEU A 298 14.27 -11.16 20.90
N GLY A 299 14.48 -9.84 20.93
CA GLY A 299 15.47 -9.19 21.79
C GLY A 299 16.86 -9.80 21.70
N ALA A 300 17.43 -10.08 22.86
CA ALA A 300 18.77 -10.67 22.97
C ALA A 300 18.90 -12.08 22.38
N ARG A 301 17.78 -12.79 22.17
CA ARG A 301 17.80 -14.12 21.52
C ARG A 301 18.37 -14.08 20.10
N LEU A 302 18.29 -12.94 19.41
CA LEU A 302 18.88 -12.76 18.07
C LEU A 302 20.41 -12.72 18.09
N GLU A 303 21.01 -12.40 19.24
CA GLU A 303 22.47 -12.31 19.40
C GLU A 303 23.10 -13.61 19.93
N GLU A 304 22.29 -14.61 20.23
CA GLU A 304 22.77 -15.90 20.72
C GLU A 304 23.57 -16.65 19.65
N THR A 305 24.62 -17.33 20.08
CA THR A 305 25.47 -18.16 19.25
C THR A 305 25.69 -19.52 19.88
N GLY A 306 25.96 -20.56 19.05
CA GLY A 306 26.20 -21.91 19.53
C GLY A 306 25.04 -22.85 19.24
N GLU A 307 25.13 -24.06 19.81
CA GLU A 307 24.18 -25.15 19.50
C GLU A 307 22.76 -24.91 20.04
N ASP A 308 22.64 -24.14 21.12
CA ASP A 308 21.36 -23.81 21.75
C ASP A 308 20.80 -22.44 21.32
N ALA A 309 21.47 -21.77 20.36
CA ALA A 309 21.00 -20.49 19.84
C ALA A 309 19.67 -20.62 19.13
N LEU A 310 18.85 -19.56 19.25
CA LEU A 310 17.59 -19.48 18.53
C LEU A 310 17.80 -19.57 17.02
N GLN A 311 17.11 -20.49 16.37
CA GLN A 311 17.08 -20.58 14.92
C GLN A 311 15.93 -19.73 14.38
N LEU A 312 16.25 -18.62 13.71
CA LEU A 312 15.28 -17.75 13.05
C LEU A 312 15.09 -18.16 11.58
N LEU A 313 13.88 -18.58 11.25
CA LEU A 313 13.42 -18.85 9.89
C LEU A 313 12.61 -17.62 9.41
N ASN A 314 13.28 -16.69 8.71
CA ASN A 314 12.64 -15.45 8.29
C ASN A 314 12.10 -15.54 6.88
N VAL A 315 10.77 -15.50 6.75
CA VAL A 315 10.03 -15.46 5.47
C VAL A 315 9.35 -14.11 5.36
N THR A 316 9.79 -13.28 4.41
CA THR A 316 9.29 -11.89 4.32
C THR A 316 9.29 -11.37 2.88
N LEU A 317 8.30 -10.54 2.55
CA LEU A 317 8.21 -9.81 1.28
C LEU A 317 9.13 -8.57 1.24
N ALA A 318 9.72 -8.19 2.38
CA ALA A 318 10.61 -7.04 2.50
C ALA A 318 11.94 -7.42 3.17
N PRO A 319 12.76 -8.30 2.53
CA PRO A 319 14.02 -8.78 3.12
C PRO A 319 15.04 -7.65 3.33
N LEU A 320 14.93 -6.59 2.54
CA LEU A 320 15.77 -5.40 2.64
C LEU A 320 14.91 -4.19 3.01
N LYS A 321 15.26 -3.50 4.07
CA LYS A 321 14.61 -2.26 4.50
C LYS A 321 15.14 -1.07 3.69
N LEU A 322 14.81 -1.03 2.39
CA LEU A 322 15.30 -0.01 1.47
C LEU A 322 14.73 1.38 1.73
N ARG A 323 13.56 1.44 2.34
CA ARG A 323 12.90 2.69 2.68
C ARG A 323 12.22 2.52 4.04
N ALA A 324 12.86 3.03 5.06
CA ALA A 324 12.34 3.05 6.41
C ALA A 324 12.56 4.43 7.00
N TRP A 325 11.52 5.08 7.48
CA TRP A 325 11.64 6.41 8.07
C TRP A 325 12.45 6.39 9.36
N ALA A 326 12.37 5.31 10.09
CA ALA A 326 13.10 5.12 11.34
C ALA A 326 14.01 3.88 11.26
N HIS A 327 14.84 3.80 10.22
CA HIS A 327 15.67 2.62 9.93
C HIS A 327 16.62 2.23 11.08
N ASP A 328 17.04 3.18 11.93
CA ASP A 328 17.84 2.89 13.12
C ASP A 328 17.10 2.04 14.16
N TYR A 329 15.77 2.02 14.09
CA TYR A 329 14.91 1.20 14.94
C TYR A 329 14.34 -0.02 14.22
N GLN A 330 14.81 -0.32 13.02
CA GLN A 330 14.44 -1.48 12.22
C GLN A 330 15.71 -2.23 11.78
N PRO A 331 16.50 -2.79 12.72
CA PRO A 331 17.74 -3.48 12.42
C PRO A 331 17.46 -4.72 11.59
N LEU A 332 18.43 -5.10 10.76
CA LEU A 332 18.37 -6.38 10.06
C LEU A 332 18.46 -7.51 11.08
N ALA A 333 17.55 -8.47 11.00
CA ALA A 333 17.61 -9.64 11.84
C ALA A 333 18.65 -10.63 11.29
N PRO A 334 19.54 -11.17 12.13
CA PRO A 334 20.45 -12.24 11.71
C PRO A 334 19.65 -13.51 11.46
N ALA A 335 19.63 -13.97 10.21
CA ALA A 335 18.98 -15.21 9.82
C ALA A 335 19.92 -15.99 8.90
N GLU A 336 19.89 -17.32 9.01
CA GLU A 336 20.70 -18.19 8.13
C GLU A 336 20.31 -18.02 6.65
N ARG A 337 19.03 -17.75 6.40
CA ARG A 337 18.47 -17.46 5.08
C ARG A 337 17.35 -16.42 5.18
N GLN A 338 17.30 -15.56 4.17
CA GLN A 338 16.13 -14.71 3.90
C GLN A 338 15.31 -15.40 2.80
N VAL A 339 14.07 -15.76 3.12
CA VAL A 339 13.14 -16.40 2.17
C VAL A 339 12.09 -15.37 1.75
N THR A 340 11.86 -15.26 0.44
CA THR A 340 10.91 -14.28 -0.11
C THR A 340 9.82 -14.99 -0.90
#